data_5d51622397852550e3628010e65beea2
#
_entry.id   5d51622397852550e3628010e65beea2
#
_cell.length_a   1.000
_cell.length_b   1.000
_cell.length_c   1.000
_cell.angle_alpha   90.00
_cell.angle_beta   90.00
_cell.angle_gamma   90.00
#
_symmetry.space_group_name_H-M   'P 1'
#
loop_
_entity.id
_entity.type
_entity.pdbx_description
1 polymer ?
#
loop_
_entity_poly.entity_id
_entity_poly.type
_entity_poly.pdbx_seq_one_letter_code
_entity_poly.pdbx_strand_id
1 'polypeptide(L)'
;MRKKTFSFLIAILASGLCIGTWGQPMGGQASSSTRPKTKGHYAQRLYKTLENNFSHPHDSVRTKVWWFHGETVTTKEGIDADLKAFKEKGVGGVVFYDQVHGSAVGAYPSMSAMWWEMLKYAAKRAKQSGLTFEVAASNGYVAGGPWITEDLGMQQLVMADTLVTVTGKKQITVNLGKSANGFHDIATLLFPDSMQYQDIWLLHGSRKVTDNKEFTVTYDAGKNIDICTISYCCKPRGKGSMGSMNIPGKPQERYFGAGYVDLPPIGNLEYSNDGKVWTSATPLQGIENVIGYKSKERTINFPKVSGRYFRVRLHDWLDPGKAFPQLEISDLRIGSRDKINNWEVKSGMRTEVEYPHHDGSEAGKLSSRAITNISDKMQADGTFTLTLEPGTWHIMRFGHVPTGAKTKHGRANLLGLEADVMSAKAAKTQYAHYFKAICDTLSAIGCKPTGMVMDSHEAGIANWTSGFEKAFSKLNGYDIIPLLPMLKGYIIDSREKTEKTLLNFRQTIAHLIRNEFYGTFEKLCRQDGITFTSQAMLNIY
;
A
#
# COMPACT_ATOMS: atom_id res chain seq x y z
N MET A 1 -26.75 -20.29 44.93
CA MET A 1 -26.11 -19.43 43.91
C MET A 1 -26.27 -20.05 42.53
N ARG A 2 -27.04 -19.42 41.66
CA ARG A 2 -27.52 -20.04 40.42
C ARG A 2 -26.50 -19.83 39.28
N LYS A 3 -26.09 -20.92 38.66
CA LYS A 3 -25.33 -20.91 37.39
C LYS A 3 -26.28 -20.53 36.25
N LYS A 4 -25.95 -19.50 35.50
CA LYS A 4 -26.61 -19.14 34.22
C LYS A 4 -25.75 -19.67 33.08
N THR A 5 -26.32 -20.63 32.33
CA THR A 5 -25.80 -21.15 31.08
C THR A 5 -26.17 -20.20 29.96
N PHE A 6 -25.19 -19.73 29.22
CA PHE A 6 -25.43 -18.97 27.98
C PHE A 6 -25.30 -19.93 26.78
N SER A 7 -26.42 -20.14 26.09
CA SER A 7 -26.42 -20.84 24.80
C SER A 7 -26.19 -19.81 23.68
N PHE A 8 -25.12 -19.98 22.92
CA PHE A 8 -24.90 -19.24 21.66
C PHE A 8 -25.46 -20.08 20.51
N LEU A 9 -26.47 -19.54 19.85
CA LEU A 9 -27.00 -20.05 18.59
C LEU A 9 -26.19 -19.47 17.42
N ILE A 10 -25.44 -20.32 16.73
CA ILE A 10 -24.76 -19.94 15.47
C ILE A 10 -25.70 -20.31 14.32
N ALA A 11 -26.26 -19.30 13.66
CA ALA A 11 -26.99 -19.47 12.41
C ALA A 11 -26.02 -19.43 11.23
N ILE A 12 -25.82 -20.58 10.57
CA ILE A 12 -25.09 -20.64 9.31
C ILE A 12 -26.09 -20.44 8.17
N LEU A 13 -26.02 -19.30 7.49
CA LEU A 13 -26.72 -19.03 6.23
C LEU A 13 -25.97 -19.72 5.08
N ALA A 14 -26.56 -20.77 4.54
CA ALA A 14 -26.14 -21.38 3.29
C ALA A 14 -26.82 -20.63 2.13
N SER A 15 -26.09 -19.79 1.40
CA SER A 15 -26.55 -19.20 0.14
C SER A 15 -26.34 -20.18 -1.01
N GLY A 16 -27.42 -20.81 -1.46
CA GLY A 16 -27.45 -21.59 -2.70
C GLY A 16 -27.64 -20.68 -3.92
N LEU A 17 -26.72 -20.77 -4.88
CA LEU A 17 -26.90 -20.20 -6.21
C LEU A 17 -27.95 -21.05 -6.98
N CYS A 18 -29.08 -20.45 -7.33
CA CYS A 18 -29.98 -20.97 -8.34
C CYS A 18 -29.70 -20.31 -9.68
N ILE A 19 -29.22 -21.08 -10.64
CA ILE A 19 -29.24 -20.72 -12.07
C ILE A 19 -30.60 -21.14 -12.60
N GLY A 20 -31.43 -20.16 -12.98
CA GLY A 20 -32.75 -20.41 -13.54
C GLY A 20 -32.67 -20.67 -15.04
N THR A 21 -33.23 -21.80 -15.50
CA THR A 21 -33.65 -22.02 -16.88
C THR A 21 -35.16 -22.06 -16.92
N TRP A 22 -35.73 -21.29 -17.84
CA TRP A 22 -37.16 -21.25 -18.13
C TRP A 22 -37.60 -22.50 -18.89
N GLY A 23 -38.58 -23.23 -18.38
CA GLY A 23 -39.29 -24.31 -19.09
C GLY A 23 -40.71 -24.43 -18.57
N GLN A 24 -41.68 -24.43 -19.48
CA GLN A 24 -43.14 -24.47 -19.24
C GLN A 24 -43.64 -25.80 -18.65
N PRO A 25 -44.82 -25.83 -18.03
CA PRO A 25 -45.31 -26.99 -17.28
C PRO A 25 -46.06 -27.97 -18.16
N MET A 26 -45.69 -29.22 -18.07
CA MET A 26 -46.54 -30.34 -18.53
C MET A 26 -46.97 -31.14 -17.30
N GLY A 27 -48.24 -31.38 -17.21
CA GLY A 27 -48.87 -32.16 -16.14
C GLY A 27 -48.44 -33.61 -16.14
N GLY A 28 -48.14 -34.15 -14.96
CA GLY A 28 -47.83 -35.55 -14.73
C GLY A 28 -48.17 -35.97 -13.29
N GLN A 29 -48.95 -36.99 -13.18
CA GLN A 29 -49.52 -37.58 -11.98
C GLN A 29 -48.50 -37.86 -10.85
N ALA A 30 -48.89 -37.57 -9.62
CA ALA A 30 -48.15 -37.90 -8.42
C ALA A 30 -47.99 -39.41 -8.22
N SER A 31 -46.77 -39.93 -8.41
CA SER A 31 -46.38 -41.24 -7.91
C SER A 31 -45.74 -41.07 -6.54
N SER A 32 -46.24 -41.76 -5.53
CA SER A 32 -45.67 -41.85 -4.18
C SER A 32 -44.29 -42.48 -4.24
N SER A 33 -43.23 -41.70 -4.33
CA SER A 33 -41.87 -42.21 -4.17
C SER A 33 -41.51 -42.23 -2.68
N THR A 34 -41.35 -43.40 -2.13
CA THR A 34 -40.69 -43.66 -0.84
C THR A 34 -39.32 -43.04 -0.84
N ARG A 35 -39.12 -41.96 -0.06
CA ARG A 35 -37.79 -41.36 0.19
C ARG A 35 -36.88 -42.38 0.83
N PRO A 36 -35.66 -42.59 0.32
CA PRO A 36 -34.72 -43.51 0.93
C PRO A 36 -34.35 -43.04 2.35
N LYS A 37 -34.48 -43.94 3.34
CA LYS A 37 -34.09 -43.72 4.76
C LYS A 37 -32.57 -43.48 4.98
N THR A 38 -31.77 -43.38 3.93
CA THR A 38 -30.32 -43.27 3.98
C THR A 38 -29.78 -41.86 4.34
N LYS A 39 -30.59 -40.80 4.24
CA LYS A 39 -30.12 -39.42 4.58
C LYS A 39 -29.86 -39.22 6.08
N GLY A 40 -30.59 -39.88 6.96
CA GLY A 40 -30.42 -39.76 8.40
C GLY A 40 -29.12 -40.40 8.92
N HIS A 41 -28.75 -41.57 8.40
CA HIS A 41 -27.52 -42.25 8.80
C HIS A 41 -26.26 -41.54 8.29
N TYR A 42 -26.29 -40.95 7.13
CA TYR A 42 -25.17 -40.17 6.61
C TYR A 42 -24.94 -38.90 7.44
N ALA A 43 -26.00 -38.13 7.74
CA ALA A 43 -25.93 -36.94 8.58
C ALA A 43 -25.45 -37.27 10.00
N GLN A 44 -25.94 -38.33 10.62
CA GLN A 44 -25.48 -38.76 11.94
C GLN A 44 -24.01 -39.22 11.95
N ARG A 45 -23.57 -39.91 10.90
CA ARG A 45 -22.18 -40.34 10.77
C ARG A 45 -21.25 -39.13 10.54
N LEU A 46 -21.67 -38.16 9.72
CA LEU A 46 -20.94 -36.92 9.52
C LEU A 46 -20.85 -36.12 10.82
N TYR A 47 -21.96 -36.03 11.57
CA TYR A 47 -21.99 -35.31 12.84
C TYR A 47 -21.05 -35.93 13.88
N LYS A 48 -21.07 -37.25 14.05
CA LYS A 48 -20.15 -37.97 14.94
C LYS A 48 -18.69 -37.79 14.51
N THR A 49 -18.42 -37.78 13.21
CA THR A 49 -17.07 -37.56 12.70
C THR A 49 -16.61 -36.12 12.99
N LEU A 50 -17.49 -35.12 12.81
CA LEU A 50 -17.19 -33.71 13.14
C LEU A 50 -16.98 -33.52 14.65
N GLU A 51 -17.83 -34.12 15.49
CA GLU A 51 -17.71 -34.04 16.94
C GLU A 51 -16.41 -34.69 17.45
N ASN A 52 -16.06 -35.86 16.91
CA ASN A 52 -14.80 -36.53 17.23
C ASN A 52 -13.58 -35.73 16.76
N ASN A 53 -13.62 -35.21 15.55
CA ASN A 53 -12.54 -34.40 15.00
C ASN A 53 -12.41 -33.04 15.71
N PHE A 54 -13.49 -32.50 16.25
CA PHE A 54 -13.44 -31.28 17.07
C PHE A 54 -12.76 -31.52 18.41
N SER A 55 -13.07 -32.63 19.07
CA SER A 55 -12.47 -33.03 20.36
C SER A 55 -11.02 -33.52 20.20
N HIS A 56 -10.71 -34.15 19.06
CA HIS A 56 -9.40 -34.69 18.73
C HIS A 56 -8.98 -34.24 17.34
N PRO A 57 -8.61 -32.93 17.17
CA PRO A 57 -8.27 -32.41 15.88
C PRO A 57 -7.03 -33.09 15.30
N HIS A 58 -7.08 -33.38 14.00
CA HIS A 58 -5.94 -33.92 13.27
C HIS A 58 -4.78 -32.91 13.27
N ASP A 59 -3.54 -33.40 13.33
CA ASP A 59 -2.35 -32.52 13.40
C ASP A 59 -2.30 -31.45 12.27
N SER A 60 -2.84 -31.75 11.08
CA SER A 60 -2.90 -30.82 9.93
C SER A 60 -3.78 -29.57 10.16
N VAL A 61 -4.71 -29.60 11.13
CA VAL A 61 -5.59 -28.47 11.45
C VAL A 61 -5.27 -27.84 12.80
N ARG A 62 -4.24 -28.32 13.48
CA ARG A 62 -3.75 -27.72 14.71
C ARG A 62 -3.00 -26.43 14.44
N THR A 63 -2.97 -25.56 15.45
CA THR A 63 -2.22 -24.30 15.40
C THR A 63 -0.75 -24.55 15.11
N LYS A 64 -0.17 -23.74 14.23
CA LYS A 64 1.27 -23.62 14.03
C LYS A 64 1.75 -22.37 14.72
N VAL A 65 2.96 -22.40 15.25
CA VAL A 65 3.57 -21.25 15.94
C VAL A 65 4.66 -20.63 15.08
N TRP A 66 4.75 -19.30 15.09
CA TRP A 66 5.89 -18.60 14.55
C TRP A 66 7.06 -18.78 15.51
N TRP A 67 8.13 -19.36 15.02
CA TRP A 67 9.29 -19.73 15.81
C TRP A 67 10.48 -18.89 15.40
N PHE A 68 10.78 -17.88 16.20
CA PHE A 68 11.80 -16.88 15.90
C PHE A 68 13.18 -17.36 16.30
N HIS A 69 14.16 -17.22 15.38
CA HIS A 69 15.53 -17.68 15.52
C HIS A 69 16.58 -16.57 15.34
N GLY A 70 16.24 -15.33 15.52
CA GLY A 70 17.15 -14.21 15.26
C GLY A 70 17.53 -13.40 16.49
N GLU A 71 16.78 -13.50 17.57
CA GLU A 71 16.88 -12.60 18.70
C GLU A 71 17.88 -13.08 19.77
N THR A 72 18.16 -14.39 19.79
CA THR A 72 19.09 -15.02 20.73
C THR A 72 19.98 -16.02 20.01
N VAL A 73 20.99 -16.55 20.72
CA VAL A 73 21.78 -17.66 20.20
C VAL A 73 20.92 -18.92 20.20
N THR A 74 20.64 -19.42 19.01
CA THR A 74 19.92 -20.71 18.87
C THR A 74 20.88 -21.84 19.17
N THR A 75 20.51 -22.74 20.09
CA THR A 75 21.27 -23.96 20.47
C THR A 75 20.43 -25.22 20.25
N LYS A 76 21.09 -26.37 20.21
CA LYS A 76 20.39 -27.65 20.07
C LYS A 76 19.49 -27.94 21.29
N GLU A 77 19.95 -27.60 22.48
CA GLU A 77 19.20 -27.76 23.73
C GLU A 77 17.94 -26.88 23.74
N GLY A 78 18.07 -25.62 23.28
CA GLY A 78 16.93 -24.69 23.14
C GLY A 78 15.91 -25.21 22.12
N ILE A 79 16.35 -25.67 20.95
CA ILE A 79 15.51 -26.30 19.93
C ILE A 79 14.72 -27.48 20.51
N ASP A 80 15.40 -28.38 21.25
CA ASP A 80 14.75 -29.56 21.84
C ASP A 80 13.73 -29.17 22.91
N ALA A 81 14.04 -28.18 23.74
CA ALA A 81 13.14 -27.68 24.78
C ALA A 81 11.88 -27.07 24.17
N ASP A 82 12.03 -26.20 23.14
CA ASP A 82 10.90 -25.54 22.47
C ASP A 82 9.99 -26.56 21.79
N LEU A 83 10.56 -27.46 20.97
CA LEU A 83 9.76 -28.46 20.24
C LEU A 83 9.04 -29.43 21.17
N LYS A 84 9.65 -29.79 22.30
CA LYS A 84 9.01 -30.57 23.36
C LYS A 84 7.81 -29.82 23.94
N ALA A 85 8.00 -28.57 24.33
CA ALA A 85 6.94 -27.71 24.86
C ALA A 85 5.79 -27.52 23.88
N PHE A 86 6.08 -27.26 22.60
CA PHE A 86 5.06 -27.14 21.56
C PHE A 86 4.24 -28.42 21.41
N LYS A 87 4.89 -29.58 21.37
CA LYS A 87 4.19 -30.86 21.25
C LYS A 87 3.31 -31.14 22.46
N GLU A 88 3.81 -30.88 23.68
CA GLU A 88 3.06 -31.06 24.93
C GLU A 88 1.81 -30.16 25.00
N LYS A 89 1.87 -28.98 24.37
CA LYS A 89 0.74 -28.05 24.28
C LYS A 89 -0.18 -28.29 23.08
N GLY A 90 0.04 -29.36 22.33
CA GLY A 90 -0.82 -29.73 21.21
C GLY A 90 -0.64 -28.90 19.95
N VAL A 91 0.48 -28.23 19.80
CA VAL A 91 0.85 -27.53 18.56
C VAL A 91 1.08 -28.53 17.43
N GLY A 92 0.59 -28.24 16.22
CA GLY A 92 0.70 -29.10 15.04
C GLY A 92 1.95 -28.88 14.20
N GLY A 93 2.61 -27.75 14.37
CA GLY A 93 3.81 -27.41 13.59
C GLY A 93 4.43 -26.08 13.95
N VAL A 94 5.55 -25.82 13.31
CA VAL A 94 6.32 -24.60 13.50
C VAL A 94 6.57 -23.91 12.16
N VAL A 95 6.63 -22.60 12.18
CA VAL A 95 7.12 -21.76 11.07
C VAL A 95 8.45 -21.16 11.48
N PHE A 96 9.52 -21.60 10.85
CA PHE A 96 10.87 -21.09 11.12
C PHE A 96 11.01 -19.67 10.57
N TYR A 97 11.20 -18.72 11.48
CA TYR A 97 11.45 -17.30 11.17
C TYR A 97 12.86 -16.90 11.56
N ASP A 98 13.63 -16.41 10.62
CA ASP A 98 14.97 -15.86 10.86
C ASP A 98 14.85 -14.34 11.03
N GLN A 99 14.16 -13.90 12.08
CA GLN A 99 13.87 -12.48 12.36
C GLN A 99 14.60 -11.97 13.57
N VAL A 100 14.87 -10.65 13.56
CA VAL A 100 15.52 -9.90 14.64
C VAL A 100 14.69 -8.67 14.98
N HIS A 101 14.09 -8.60 16.18
CA HIS A 101 13.33 -7.45 16.65
C HIS A 101 14.13 -6.51 17.56
N GLY A 102 15.27 -6.92 18.02
CA GLY A 102 16.14 -6.16 18.91
C GLY A 102 17.60 -6.28 18.54
N SER A 103 18.48 -6.21 19.52
CA SER A 103 19.89 -6.51 19.31
C SER A 103 20.09 -8.02 19.29
N ALA A 104 20.50 -8.56 18.15
CA ALA A 104 20.86 -9.97 17.98
C ALA A 104 22.21 -10.28 18.67
N VAL A 105 22.28 -10.12 19.98
CA VAL A 105 23.54 -10.32 20.74
C VAL A 105 23.96 -11.79 20.62
N GLY A 106 25.13 -12.00 20.01
CA GLY A 106 25.74 -13.32 19.85
C GLY A 106 25.10 -14.22 18.78
N ALA A 107 24.09 -13.72 18.03
CA ALA A 107 23.53 -14.48 16.93
C ALA A 107 24.50 -14.59 15.74
N TYR A 108 24.63 -15.78 15.18
CA TYR A 108 25.43 -16.02 13.99
C TYR A 108 24.72 -15.50 12.72
N PRO A 109 25.49 -15.13 11.67
CA PRO A 109 24.89 -14.65 10.40
C PRO A 109 23.95 -15.69 9.77
N SER A 110 22.88 -15.22 9.14
CA SER A 110 22.02 -16.08 8.32
C SER A 110 22.82 -16.78 7.23
N MET A 111 22.46 -18.02 6.91
CA MET A 111 23.12 -18.86 5.90
C MET A 111 24.61 -19.15 6.18
N SER A 112 25.13 -18.84 7.39
CA SER A 112 26.45 -19.28 7.83
C SER A 112 26.46 -20.80 8.12
N ALA A 113 27.64 -21.39 8.28
CA ALA A 113 27.77 -22.83 8.59
C ALA A 113 26.97 -23.21 9.85
N MET A 114 27.05 -22.41 10.93
CA MET A 114 26.31 -22.62 12.16
C MET A 114 24.79 -22.47 11.95
N TRP A 115 24.37 -21.47 11.19
CA TRP A 115 22.96 -21.29 10.85
C TRP A 115 22.39 -22.51 10.12
N TRP A 116 23.11 -23.04 9.11
CA TRP A 116 22.72 -24.24 8.40
C TRP A 116 22.68 -25.48 9.30
N GLU A 117 23.62 -25.58 10.24
CA GLU A 117 23.64 -26.69 11.21
C GLU A 117 22.37 -26.65 12.08
N MET A 118 22.05 -25.49 12.65
CA MET A 118 20.88 -25.33 13.54
C MET A 118 19.57 -25.51 12.78
N LEU A 119 19.44 -24.98 11.56
CA LEU A 119 18.26 -25.18 10.71
C LEU A 119 18.03 -26.67 10.40
N LYS A 120 19.08 -27.39 9.99
CA LYS A 120 19.00 -28.83 9.71
C LYS A 120 18.64 -29.61 10.99
N TYR A 121 19.19 -29.23 12.12
CA TYR A 121 18.87 -29.85 13.40
C TYR A 121 17.41 -29.60 13.77
N ALA A 122 16.94 -28.36 13.70
CA ALA A 122 15.56 -28.00 13.99
C ALA A 122 14.54 -28.77 13.13
N ALA A 123 14.78 -28.84 11.82
CA ALA A 123 13.92 -29.57 10.88
C ALA A 123 13.88 -31.08 11.17
N LYS A 124 15.03 -31.71 11.49
CA LYS A 124 15.09 -33.12 11.89
C LYS A 124 14.33 -33.38 13.18
N ARG A 125 14.51 -32.53 14.19
CA ARG A 125 13.85 -32.66 15.50
C ARG A 125 12.35 -32.43 15.41
N ALA A 126 11.90 -31.42 14.64
CA ALA A 126 10.49 -31.19 14.38
C ALA A 126 9.82 -32.43 13.74
N LYS A 127 10.46 -33.01 12.70
CA LYS A 127 10.00 -34.23 12.06
C LYS A 127 9.93 -35.40 13.01
N GLN A 128 10.94 -35.61 13.87
CA GLN A 128 10.95 -36.67 14.89
C GLN A 128 9.85 -36.50 15.93
N SER A 129 9.50 -35.24 16.24
CA SER A 129 8.41 -34.91 17.18
C SER A 129 7.01 -34.96 16.51
N GLY A 130 6.92 -35.29 15.23
CA GLY A 130 5.66 -35.30 14.47
C GLY A 130 5.08 -33.90 14.27
N LEU A 131 5.90 -32.85 14.25
CA LEU A 131 5.51 -31.48 13.95
C LEU A 131 5.76 -31.17 12.49
N THR A 132 4.86 -30.44 11.84
CA THR A 132 5.12 -29.87 10.51
C THR A 132 6.16 -28.76 10.63
N PHE A 133 7.00 -28.63 9.60
CA PHE A 133 8.05 -27.64 9.53
C PHE A 133 7.83 -26.76 8.30
N GLU A 134 7.49 -25.51 8.51
CA GLU A 134 7.37 -24.49 7.48
C GLU A 134 8.47 -23.46 7.66
N VAL A 135 8.75 -22.68 6.59
CA VAL A 135 9.81 -21.68 6.60
C VAL A 135 9.29 -20.36 6.07
N ALA A 136 9.69 -19.26 6.70
CA ALA A 136 9.39 -17.92 6.20
C ALA A 136 9.98 -17.69 4.81
N ALA A 137 9.30 -16.89 3.98
CA ALA A 137 9.69 -16.59 2.60
C ALA A 137 10.94 -15.70 2.50
N SER A 138 11.35 -15.10 3.61
CA SER A 138 12.44 -14.13 3.67
C SER A 138 13.13 -14.12 5.03
N ASN A 139 14.30 -13.50 5.07
CA ASN A 139 14.98 -13.11 6.28
C ASN A 139 14.37 -11.77 6.76
N GLY A 140 13.57 -11.80 7.79
CA GLY A 140 12.72 -10.67 8.23
C GLY A 140 11.29 -10.75 7.68
N TYR A 141 10.55 -9.63 7.69
CA TYR A 141 9.12 -9.61 7.33
C TYR A 141 8.87 -9.71 5.82
N VAL A 142 9.55 -8.88 5.07
CA VAL A 142 9.25 -8.63 3.67
C VAL A 142 10.22 -9.33 2.75
N ALA A 143 9.73 -9.71 1.58
CA ALA A 143 10.56 -10.31 0.55
C ALA A 143 11.60 -9.31 0.04
N GLY A 144 12.87 -9.71 0.05
CA GLY A 144 13.98 -8.87 -0.37
C GLY A 144 15.32 -9.41 0.14
N GLY A 145 16.38 -8.67 -0.13
CA GLY A 145 17.72 -9.05 0.28
C GLY A 145 18.80 -8.48 -0.63
N PRO A 146 20.08 -8.84 -0.40
CA PRO A 146 21.20 -8.30 -1.17
C PRO A 146 21.19 -8.71 -2.65
N TRP A 147 20.40 -9.69 -3.05
CA TRP A 147 20.21 -10.14 -4.43
C TRP A 147 19.17 -9.32 -5.20
N ILE A 148 18.46 -8.41 -4.54
CA ILE A 148 17.50 -7.51 -5.20
C ILE A 148 18.24 -6.25 -5.62
N THR A 149 18.41 -6.09 -6.93
CA THR A 149 18.98 -4.90 -7.57
C THR A 149 17.94 -3.77 -7.63
N GLU A 150 18.35 -2.56 -7.96
CA GLU A 150 17.43 -1.42 -8.11
C GLU A 150 16.29 -1.70 -9.09
N ASP A 151 16.57 -2.40 -10.21
CA ASP A 151 15.55 -2.81 -11.21
C ASP A 151 14.56 -3.87 -10.70
N LEU A 152 14.93 -4.60 -9.67
CA LEU A 152 14.10 -5.62 -9.03
C LEU A 152 13.48 -5.13 -7.73
N GLY A 153 13.90 -3.96 -7.26
CA GLY A 153 13.36 -3.31 -6.07
C GLY A 153 12.04 -2.62 -6.35
N MET A 154 11.30 -2.36 -5.28
CA MET A 154 10.04 -1.62 -5.35
C MET A 154 10.20 -0.27 -6.03
N GLN A 155 9.27 0.05 -6.95
CA GLN A 155 9.26 1.27 -7.74
C GLN A 155 8.11 2.20 -7.34
N GLN A 156 8.35 3.50 -7.45
CA GLN A 156 7.31 4.52 -7.29
C GLN A 156 7.30 5.47 -8.48
N LEU A 157 6.11 5.87 -8.89
CA LEU A 157 5.91 6.93 -9.87
C LEU A 157 6.42 8.26 -9.32
N VAL A 158 7.12 9.00 -10.17
CA VAL A 158 7.51 10.38 -9.93
C VAL A 158 7.13 11.24 -11.13
N MET A 159 6.84 12.51 -10.89
CA MET A 159 6.44 13.44 -11.94
C MET A 159 7.00 14.83 -11.67
N ALA A 160 7.33 15.53 -12.74
CA ALA A 160 7.68 16.95 -12.76
C ALA A 160 6.76 17.67 -13.72
N ASP A 161 6.40 18.91 -13.38
CA ASP A 161 5.52 19.76 -14.18
C ASP A 161 6.19 21.13 -14.36
N THR A 162 6.34 21.56 -15.60
CA THR A 162 6.92 22.85 -15.97
C THR A 162 5.93 23.61 -16.83
N LEU A 163 5.68 24.87 -16.47
CA LEU A 163 4.85 25.78 -17.25
C LEU A 163 5.73 26.65 -18.15
N VAL A 164 5.33 26.75 -19.41
CA VAL A 164 5.99 27.62 -20.42
C VAL A 164 4.94 28.48 -21.07
N THR A 165 5.15 29.82 -21.03
CA THR A 165 4.25 30.77 -21.69
C THR A 165 4.97 31.43 -22.88
N VAL A 166 4.30 31.44 -24.02
CA VAL A 166 4.76 32.12 -25.23
C VAL A 166 3.70 33.10 -25.75
N THR A 167 4.12 34.30 -26.14
CA THR A 167 3.21 35.36 -26.61
C THR A 167 2.99 35.34 -28.12
N GLY A 168 3.84 34.60 -28.85
CA GLY A 168 3.75 34.36 -30.28
C GLY A 168 4.24 32.98 -30.63
N LYS A 169 4.03 32.52 -31.87
CA LYS A 169 4.60 31.25 -32.33
C LYS A 169 6.11 31.28 -32.20
N LYS A 170 6.65 30.42 -31.34
CA LYS A 170 8.08 30.48 -30.98
C LYS A 170 8.66 29.08 -30.82
N GLN A 171 9.87 28.94 -31.35
CA GLN A 171 10.70 27.78 -31.01
C GLN A 171 11.37 28.02 -29.65
N ILE A 172 11.25 27.06 -28.76
CA ILE A 172 11.85 27.07 -27.42
C ILE A 172 12.68 25.82 -27.21
N THR A 173 13.75 25.96 -26.45
CA THR A 173 14.51 24.82 -25.92
C THR A 173 14.23 24.71 -24.42
N VAL A 174 13.82 23.55 -24.01
CA VAL A 174 13.54 23.21 -22.60
C VAL A 174 14.59 22.22 -22.13
N ASN A 175 15.07 22.43 -20.92
CA ASN A 175 15.99 21.51 -20.25
C ASN A 175 15.35 21.05 -18.93
N LEU A 176 14.93 19.80 -18.89
CA LEU A 176 14.40 19.18 -17.67
C LEU A 176 15.49 18.54 -16.80
N GLY A 177 16.74 18.70 -17.20
CA GLY A 177 17.89 18.11 -16.54
C GLY A 177 18.07 16.63 -16.85
N LYS A 178 19.31 16.16 -16.66
CA LYS A 178 19.62 14.75 -16.76
C LYS A 178 18.88 13.96 -15.67
N SER A 179 18.36 12.82 -16.04
CA SER A 179 17.72 11.91 -15.09
C SER A 179 18.68 11.52 -13.97
N ALA A 180 18.19 11.48 -12.73
CA ALA A 180 18.92 10.94 -11.60
C ALA A 180 19.19 9.44 -11.81
N ASN A 181 20.20 8.90 -11.14
CA ASN A 181 20.44 7.46 -11.15
C ASN A 181 19.19 6.70 -10.68
N GLY A 182 18.85 5.62 -11.38
CA GLY A 182 17.66 4.82 -11.10
C GLY A 182 16.35 5.42 -11.59
N PHE A 183 16.36 6.56 -12.28
CA PHE A 183 15.17 7.11 -12.91
C PHE A 183 14.93 6.45 -14.28
N HIS A 184 13.71 5.98 -14.48
CA HIS A 184 13.25 5.40 -15.74
C HIS A 184 12.12 6.25 -16.29
N ASP A 185 12.31 6.80 -17.50
CA ASP A 185 11.29 7.58 -18.18
C ASP A 185 10.08 6.72 -18.56
N ILE A 186 8.88 7.28 -18.35
CA ILE A 186 7.61 6.73 -18.81
C ILE A 186 7.13 7.53 -20.01
N ALA A 187 6.92 8.83 -19.81
CA ALA A 187 6.49 9.75 -20.88
C ALA A 187 6.75 11.21 -20.51
N THR A 188 6.96 12.03 -21.53
CA THR A 188 6.89 13.49 -21.42
C THR A 188 5.71 13.98 -22.25
N LEU A 189 4.77 14.65 -21.57
CA LEU A 189 3.51 15.08 -22.15
C LEU A 189 3.47 16.61 -22.26
N LEU A 190 2.96 17.09 -23.38
CA LEU A 190 2.71 18.49 -23.67
C LEU A 190 1.20 18.71 -23.80
N PHE A 191 0.65 19.69 -23.10
CA PHE A 191 -0.73 20.10 -23.27
C PHE A 191 -0.93 21.57 -22.90
N PRO A 192 -1.93 22.26 -23.52
CA PRO A 192 -2.20 23.65 -23.22
C PRO A 192 -2.77 23.82 -21.82
N ASP A 193 -2.34 24.87 -21.14
CA ASP A 193 -3.04 25.33 -19.94
C ASP A 193 -4.08 26.37 -20.32
N SER A 194 -5.24 26.29 -19.70
CA SER A 194 -6.22 27.38 -19.76
C SER A 194 -5.79 28.46 -18.77
N MET A 195 -5.38 29.60 -19.27
CA MET A 195 -4.96 30.77 -18.46
C MET A 195 -6.06 31.27 -17.48
N GLN A 196 -7.26 30.70 -17.56
CA GLN A 196 -8.37 31.01 -16.64
C GLN A 196 -8.21 30.35 -15.26
N TYR A 197 -7.33 29.36 -15.13
CA TYR A 197 -7.19 28.57 -13.91
C TYR A 197 -5.79 28.78 -13.33
N GLN A 198 -5.73 29.33 -12.12
CA GLN A 198 -4.47 29.68 -11.47
C GLN A 198 -4.31 28.88 -10.16
N ASP A 199 -3.10 28.41 -9.92
CA ASP A 199 -2.66 28.00 -8.60
C ASP A 199 -1.87 29.16 -7.98
N ILE A 200 -2.28 29.56 -6.79
CA ILE A 200 -1.71 30.70 -6.05
C ILE A 200 -1.02 30.17 -4.81
N TRP A 201 0.25 30.42 -4.68
CA TRP A 201 1.02 30.05 -3.51
C TRP A 201 0.80 30.99 -2.34
N LEU A 202 0.33 30.46 -1.23
CA LEU A 202 0.26 31.16 0.05
C LEU A 202 1.54 30.96 0.85
N LEU A 203 2.22 29.83 0.65
CA LEU A 203 3.48 29.52 1.31
C LEU A 203 4.33 28.62 0.40
N HIS A 204 5.51 29.10 0.02
CA HIS A 204 6.56 28.28 -0.56
C HIS A 204 7.49 27.74 0.53
N GLY A 205 7.87 26.47 0.41
CA GLY A 205 8.71 25.81 1.39
C GLY A 205 7.97 25.45 2.69
N SER A 206 8.69 25.24 3.77
CA SER A 206 8.10 24.70 5.01
C SER A 206 8.16 25.68 6.18
N ARG A 207 7.14 25.58 7.04
CA ARG A 207 7.07 26.22 8.36
C ARG A 207 6.83 25.19 9.43
N LYS A 208 7.61 25.26 10.50
CA LYS A 208 7.35 24.51 11.73
C LYS A 208 6.56 25.40 12.68
N VAL A 209 5.48 24.84 13.21
CA VAL A 209 4.63 25.48 14.20
C VAL A 209 4.78 24.71 15.50
N THR A 210 5.24 25.40 16.54
CA THR A 210 5.45 24.88 17.89
C THR A 210 4.65 25.70 18.89
N ASP A 211 4.41 25.16 20.08
CA ASP A 211 3.98 25.91 21.25
C ASP A 211 2.57 26.48 21.26
N ASN A 212 1.56 25.72 20.84
CA ASN A 212 0.13 26.11 20.95
C ASN A 212 -0.24 27.47 20.35
N LYS A 213 0.59 28.01 19.48
CA LYS A 213 0.31 29.31 18.86
C LYS A 213 -0.44 29.09 17.57
N GLU A 214 -1.50 29.84 17.38
CA GLU A 214 -2.19 29.95 16.11
C GLU A 214 -1.19 30.31 15.00
N PHE A 215 -1.23 29.56 13.89
CA PHE A 215 -0.49 29.87 12.69
C PHE A 215 -1.45 30.43 11.65
N THR A 216 -1.15 31.60 11.14
CA THR A 216 -1.97 32.25 10.12
C THR A 216 -1.09 32.70 8.97
N VAL A 217 -1.53 32.39 7.74
CA VAL A 217 -1.00 32.93 6.49
C VAL A 217 -2.15 33.59 5.75
N THR A 218 -1.97 34.86 5.39
CA THR A 218 -2.97 35.65 4.65
C THR A 218 -2.42 36.09 3.32
N TYR A 219 -3.26 36.05 2.28
CA TYR A 219 -2.96 36.48 0.92
C TYR A 219 -4.01 37.48 0.44
N ASP A 220 -3.59 38.62 -0.13
CA ASP A 220 -4.44 39.59 -0.82
C ASP A 220 -4.26 39.41 -2.34
N ALA A 221 -5.30 39.00 -3.03
CA ALA A 221 -5.30 38.82 -4.47
C ALA A 221 -5.44 40.16 -5.24
N GLY A 222 -5.62 41.29 -4.53
CA GLY A 222 -5.83 42.61 -5.12
C GLY A 222 -7.20 42.81 -5.77
N LYS A 223 -7.89 41.73 -6.10
CA LYS A 223 -9.24 41.69 -6.67
C LYS A 223 -9.94 40.40 -6.24
N ASN A 224 -11.25 40.36 -6.42
CA ASN A 224 -11.98 39.10 -6.20
C ASN A 224 -11.56 38.06 -7.23
N ILE A 225 -11.23 36.87 -6.75
CA ILE A 225 -10.92 35.68 -7.54
C ILE A 225 -11.73 34.49 -7.04
N ASP A 226 -12.02 33.56 -7.92
CA ASP A 226 -12.68 32.30 -7.60
C ASP A 226 -11.64 31.22 -7.28
N ILE A 227 -11.88 30.48 -6.20
CA ILE A 227 -11.10 29.30 -5.85
C ILE A 227 -12.01 28.12 -5.48
N CYS A 228 -11.54 26.90 -5.70
CA CYS A 228 -12.28 25.66 -5.35
C CYS A 228 -11.35 24.53 -4.85
N THR A 229 -10.05 24.78 -4.77
CA THR A 229 -9.08 23.79 -4.27
C THR A 229 -8.07 24.43 -3.33
N ILE A 230 -7.58 23.62 -2.39
CA ILE A 230 -6.38 23.92 -1.61
C ILE A 230 -5.49 22.69 -1.59
N SER A 231 -4.19 22.88 -1.83
CA SER A 231 -3.18 21.83 -1.72
C SER A 231 -2.12 22.23 -0.71
N TYR A 232 -1.69 21.30 0.12
CA TYR A 232 -0.68 21.53 1.16
C TYR A 232 -0.01 20.22 1.57
N CYS A 233 1.17 20.34 2.15
CA CYS A 233 1.82 19.27 2.87
C CYS A 233 1.74 19.57 4.37
N CYS A 234 1.37 18.59 5.16
CA CYS A 234 1.30 18.72 6.61
C CYS A 234 1.93 17.50 7.27
N LYS A 235 2.84 17.73 8.21
CA LYS A 235 3.49 16.67 8.97
C LYS A 235 3.37 16.98 10.45
N PRO A 236 2.54 16.23 11.18
CA PRO A 236 2.63 16.25 12.63
C PRO A 236 3.99 15.70 13.07
N ARG A 237 4.62 16.38 14.01
CA ARG A 237 5.90 15.95 14.60
C ARG A 237 5.74 15.83 16.10
N GLY A 238 6.06 14.68 16.63
CA GLY A 238 6.08 14.39 18.07
C GLY A 238 7.13 13.36 18.42
N LYS A 239 7.35 13.14 19.71
CA LYS A 239 8.22 12.07 20.22
C LYS A 239 7.58 10.67 20.07
N GLY A 240 6.55 10.53 19.28
CA GLY A 240 5.98 9.25 18.94
C GLY A 240 6.96 8.45 18.10
N SER A 241 7.82 7.68 18.72
CA SER A 241 8.49 6.57 18.06
C SER A 241 7.40 5.56 17.70
N MET A 242 7.44 5.05 16.47
CA MET A 242 6.76 3.80 16.17
C MET A 242 7.08 2.78 17.26
N GLY A 243 6.07 2.29 17.86
CA GLY A 243 6.08 1.04 18.53
C GLY A 243 6.68 1.00 19.92
N SER A 244 5.95 1.32 20.97
CA SER A 244 6.07 0.56 22.19
C SER A 244 5.00 -0.50 22.23
N MET A 245 5.35 -1.77 22.08
CA MET A 245 4.43 -2.83 22.50
C MET A 245 4.06 -2.58 23.96
N ASN A 246 2.82 -2.90 24.35
CA ASN A 246 2.37 -2.83 25.73
C ASN A 246 3.37 -3.54 26.65
N ILE A 247 4.24 -2.78 27.27
CA ILE A 247 5.13 -3.32 28.31
C ILE A 247 4.32 -3.26 29.59
N PRO A 248 4.02 -4.39 30.24
CA PRO A 248 3.31 -4.40 31.51
C PRO A 248 3.98 -3.46 32.52
N GLY A 249 3.21 -2.55 33.10
CA GLY A 249 3.68 -1.61 34.13
C GLY A 249 4.16 -0.24 33.65
N LYS A 250 4.13 0.05 32.33
CA LYS A 250 4.33 1.41 31.83
C LYS A 250 3.00 2.07 31.48
N PRO A 251 2.85 3.40 31.65
CA PRO A 251 1.67 4.13 31.18
C PRO A 251 1.49 3.84 29.68
N GLN A 252 0.25 3.55 29.28
CA GLN A 252 -0.08 3.38 27.86
C GLN A 252 0.18 4.70 27.14
N GLU A 253 1.33 4.84 26.54
CA GLU A 253 1.46 5.74 25.40
C GLU A 253 0.60 5.15 24.29
N ARG A 254 -0.45 5.86 23.91
CA ARG A 254 -1.37 5.38 22.88
C ARG A 254 -0.61 5.20 21.58
N TYR A 255 -0.53 3.95 21.19
CA TYR A 255 -0.05 3.50 19.92
C TYR A 255 -0.98 3.94 18.82
N PHE A 256 -0.42 4.65 17.88
CA PHE A 256 -0.95 4.60 16.54
C PHE A 256 -0.29 3.38 15.86
N GLY A 257 -0.86 2.21 16.07
CA GLY A 257 -0.58 1.06 15.23
C GLY A 257 -0.83 1.45 13.77
N ALA A 258 -0.37 0.67 12.83
CA ALA A 258 -0.61 0.80 11.39
C ALA A 258 -2.13 0.76 11.04
N GLY A 259 -2.90 1.60 11.68
CA GLY A 259 -4.33 1.79 11.56
C GLY A 259 -4.59 3.29 11.46
N TYR A 260 -5.33 3.66 10.48
CA TYR A 260 -5.80 5.00 10.21
C TYR A 260 -6.26 5.71 11.48
N VAL A 261 -5.71 6.87 11.72
CA VAL A 261 -6.25 7.79 12.70
C VAL A 261 -6.86 8.92 11.90
N ASP A 262 -8.18 9.05 11.98
CA ASP A 262 -8.86 10.28 11.62
C ASP A 262 -8.31 11.38 12.51
N LEU A 263 -7.36 12.14 11.96
CA LEU A 263 -6.90 13.33 12.65
C LEU A 263 -8.02 14.37 12.54
N PRO A 264 -8.39 15.01 13.64
CA PRO A 264 -9.37 16.07 13.59
C PRO A 264 -8.88 17.20 12.69
N PRO A 265 -9.79 18.08 12.23
CA PRO A 265 -9.40 19.28 11.54
C PRO A 265 -8.34 20.03 12.34
N ILE A 266 -7.29 20.49 11.67
CA ILE A 266 -6.20 21.27 12.27
C ILE A 266 -6.39 22.77 12.09
N GLY A 267 -7.44 23.17 11.40
CA GLY A 267 -7.73 24.58 11.07
C GLY A 267 -8.65 24.71 9.88
N ASN A 268 -8.66 25.89 9.28
CA ASN A 268 -9.53 26.25 8.16
C ASN A 268 -8.80 27.05 7.09
N LEU A 269 -9.24 26.87 5.83
CA LEU A 269 -9.11 27.89 4.80
C LEU A 269 -10.31 28.82 4.91
N GLU A 270 -10.05 30.12 4.97
CA GLU A 270 -11.07 31.15 5.07
C GLU A 270 -10.88 32.18 3.94
N TYR A 271 -11.97 32.84 3.54
CA TYR A 271 -11.96 33.90 2.55
C TYR A 271 -12.70 35.14 3.05
N SER A 272 -12.39 36.29 2.48
CA SER A 272 -12.98 37.59 2.81
C SER A 272 -12.95 38.53 1.62
N ASN A 273 -13.93 39.47 1.57
CA ASN A 273 -13.95 40.53 0.56
C ASN A 273 -13.32 41.84 1.08
N ASP A 274 -13.27 42.03 2.40
CA ASP A 274 -12.82 43.27 3.04
C ASP A 274 -11.61 43.10 3.97
N GLY A 275 -11.14 41.86 4.14
CA GLY A 275 -10.04 41.48 5.02
C GLY A 275 -10.40 41.56 6.52
N LYS A 276 -11.67 41.83 6.87
CA LYS A 276 -12.16 41.99 8.25
C LYS A 276 -13.12 40.89 8.62
N VAL A 277 -14.13 40.63 7.79
CA VAL A 277 -15.11 39.56 7.99
C VAL A 277 -14.68 38.33 7.21
N TRP A 278 -14.51 37.20 7.91
CA TRP A 278 -13.99 35.97 7.35
C TRP A 278 -15.02 34.86 7.36
N THR A 279 -15.10 34.12 6.27
CA THR A 279 -15.97 32.96 6.10
C THR A 279 -15.12 31.72 5.83
N SER A 280 -15.43 30.61 6.47
CA SER A 280 -14.74 29.34 6.23
C SER A 280 -15.09 28.80 4.84
N ALA A 281 -14.10 28.50 4.04
CA ALA A 281 -14.26 27.80 2.76
C ALA A 281 -14.24 26.28 2.96
N THR A 282 -13.30 25.77 3.75
CA THR A 282 -13.18 24.34 4.05
C THR A 282 -12.32 24.13 5.30
N PRO A 283 -12.61 23.10 6.11
CA PRO A 283 -11.70 22.66 7.16
C PRO A 283 -10.44 22.04 6.55
N LEU A 284 -9.33 22.19 7.24
CA LEU A 284 -8.05 21.55 6.92
C LEU A 284 -7.82 20.40 7.89
N GLN A 285 -7.61 19.24 7.36
CA GLN A 285 -7.35 18.06 8.17
C GLN A 285 -5.86 17.85 8.37
N GLY A 286 -5.48 17.35 9.54
CA GLY A 286 -4.15 16.84 9.81
C GLY A 286 -3.87 15.63 8.94
N ILE A 287 -2.61 15.49 8.55
CA ILE A 287 -2.16 14.35 7.76
C ILE A 287 -1.22 13.54 8.62
N GLU A 288 -1.58 12.29 8.91
CA GLU A 288 -0.66 11.38 9.53
C GLU A 288 0.25 10.72 8.49
N ASN A 289 1.51 10.60 8.86
CA ASN A 289 2.50 9.89 8.04
C ASN A 289 2.43 8.42 8.42
N VAL A 290 1.61 7.65 7.73
CA VAL A 290 1.63 6.20 7.85
C VAL A 290 2.95 5.65 7.33
N ILE A 291 3.44 4.58 7.93
CA ILE A 291 4.75 3.96 7.69
C ILE A 291 5.09 3.87 6.21
N GLY A 292 6.21 4.47 5.82
CA GLY A 292 6.78 4.30 4.49
C GLY A 292 6.28 5.24 3.39
N TYR A 293 5.36 6.16 3.67
CA TYR A 293 4.82 7.07 2.67
C TYR A 293 5.66 8.33 2.50
N LYS A 294 6.01 8.61 1.25
CA LYS A 294 6.77 9.84 0.90
C LYS A 294 5.89 10.95 0.35
N SER A 295 4.67 10.65 -0.11
CA SER A 295 3.77 11.70 -0.55
C SER A 295 3.23 12.48 0.63
N LYS A 296 3.38 13.76 0.53
CA LYS A 296 3.15 14.71 1.61
C LYS A 296 2.06 15.70 1.24
N GLU A 297 1.70 15.71 -0.04
CA GLU A 297 0.71 16.63 -0.57
C GLU A 297 -0.70 16.10 -0.35
N ARG A 298 -1.59 17.00 0.00
CA ARG A 298 -3.02 16.79 0.08
C ARG A 298 -3.73 17.89 -0.66
N THR A 299 -4.70 17.51 -1.48
CA THR A 299 -5.59 18.43 -2.17
C THR A 299 -7.01 18.24 -1.70
N ILE A 300 -7.64 19.31 -1.24
CA ILE A 300 -9.06 19.34 -0.88
C ILE A 300 -9.80 20.15 -1.94
N ASN A 301 -10.84 19.57 -2.53
CA ASN A 301 -11.83 20.30 -3.30
C ASN A 301 -12.95 20.78 -2.37
N PHE A 302 -13.48 21.96 -2.64
CA PHE A 302 -14.60 22.54 -1.91
C PHE A 302 -15.50 23.34 -2.86
N PRO A 303 -16.76 23.65 -2.47
CA PRO A 303 -17.62 24.52 -3.26
C PRO A 303 -16.91 25.82 -3.61
N LYS A 304 -16.99 26.21 -4.89
CA LYS A 304 -16.36 27.44 -5.36
C LYS A 304 -16.74 28.63 -4.49
N VAL A 305 -15.74 29.36 -4.00
CA VAL A 305 -15.89 30.61 -3.26
C VAL A 305 -15.20 31.73 -3.99
N SER A 306 -15.72 32.95 -3.84
CA SER A 306 -15.15 34.17 -4.41
C SER A 306 -14.75 35.14 -3.31
N GLY A 307 -13.52 35.66 -3.37
CA GLY A 307 -13.02 36.60 -2.39
C GLY A 307 -11.76 37.32 -2.88
N ARG A 308 -11.42 38.43 -2.23
CA ARG A 308 -10.15 39.13 -2.46
C ARG A 308 -9.05 38.63 -1.52
N TYR A 309 -9.43 38.32 -0.27
CA TYR A 309 -8.49 37.89 0.75
C TYR A 309 -8.70 36.42 1.06
N PHE A 310 -7.62 35.66 1.20
CA PHE A 310 -7.62 34.26 1.58
C PHE A 310 -6.65 34.06 2.74
N ARG A 311 -7.05 33.29 3.75
CA ARG A 311 -6.13 32.93 4.82
C ARG A 311 -6.28 31.46 5.21
N VAL A 312 -5.15 30.84 5.52
CA VAL A 312 -5.09 29.58 6.22
C VAL A 312 -4.81 29.85 7.68
N ARG A 313 -5.68 29.36 8.53
CA ARG A 313 -5.59 29.49 9.97
C ARG A 313 -5.57 28.10 10.59
N LEU A 314 -4.45 27.75 11.24
CA LEU A 314 -4.29 26.49 11.98
C LEU A 314 -4.47 26.79 13.45
N HIS A 315 -5.37 26.05 14.15
CA HIS A 315 -5.73 26.36 15.52
C HIS A 315 -6.02 25.16 16.41
N ASP A 316 -6.40 23.99 15.85
CA ASP A 316 -6.86 22.84 16.62
C ASP A 316 -5.92 21.63 16.55
N TRP A 317 -4.70 21.81 16.02
CA TRP A 317 -3.74 20.72 15.82
C TRP A 317 -3.06 20.24 17.11
N LEU A 318 -3.23 20.96 18.22
CA LEU A 318 -2.75 20.59 19.53
C LEU A 318 -3.92 20.22 20.44
N ASP A 319 -4.02 18.95 20.71
CA ASP A 319 -4.85 18.44 21.80
C ASP A 319 -3.92 18.05 22.96
N PRO A 320 -4.14 18.53 24.20
CA PRO A 320 -3.30 18.19 25.35
C PRO A 320 -3.13 16.69 25.63
N GLY A 321 -4.01 15.86 25.05
CA GLY A 321 -3.90 14.40 25.13
C GLY A 321 -3.24 13.72 23.94
N LYS A 322 -2.76 14.48 22.93
CA LYS A 322 -2.18 13.91 21.70
C LYS A 322 -0.67 14.01 21.66
N ALA A 323 -0.04 12.98 21.05
CA ALA A 323 1.39 12.80 21.00
C ALA A 323 2.16 13.75 20.07
N PHE A 324 1.51 14.72 19.40
CA PHE A 324 2.12 15.56 18.38
C PHE A 324 2.12 17.05 18.73
N PRO A 325 3.11 17.53 19.51
CA PRO A 325 3.18 18.94 19.91
C PRO A 325 3.68 19.88 18.81
N GLN A 326 4.06 19.35 17.64
CA GLN A 326 4.62 20.14 16.55
C GLN A 326 3.95 19.78 15.22
N LEU A 327 3.73 20.81 14.39
CA LEU A 327 3.23 20.69 13.04
C LEU A 327 4.23 21.31 12.06
N GLU A 328 4.54 20.62 10.97
CA GLU A 328 5.24 21.19 9.83
C GLU A 328 4.26 21.29 8.66
N ILE A 329 3.97 22.52 8.21
CA ILE A 329 3.17 22.78 7.01
C ILE A 329 4.07 23.30 5.90
N SER A 330 3.87 22.84 4.67
CA SER A 330 4.61 23.31 3.51
C SER A 330 3.77 23.31 2.24
N ASP A 331 4.28 24.02 1.23
CA ASP A 331 3.78 24.00 -0.14
C ASP A 331 2.28 24.29 -0.24
N LEU A 332 1.87 25.32 0.49
CA LEU A 332 0.47 25.71 0.61
C LEU A 332 0.05 26.55 -0.58
N ARG A 333 -0.93 26.09 -1.34
CA ARG A 333 -1.48 26.80 -2.49
C ARG A 333 -2.99 26.62 -2.59
N ILE A 334 -3.65 27.64 -3.11
CA ILE A 334 -5.07 27.64 -3.47
C ILE A 334 -5.22 27.66 -4.98
N GLY A 335 -6.29 27.08 -5.50
CA GLY A 335 -6.50 26.97 -6.96
C GLY A 335 -7.94 27.16 -7.38
N SER A 336 -8.11 27.57 -8.63
CA SER A 336 -9.41 27.74 -9.28
C SER A 336 -9.80 26.59 -10.20
N ARG A 337 -8.93 25.57 -10.33
CA ARG A 337 -9.16 24.37 -11.13
C ARG A 337 -9.73 23.27 -10.27
N ASP A 338 -10.82 22.66 -10.69
CA ASP A 338 -11.30 21.42 -10.09
C ASP A 338 -10.31 20.27 -10.30
N LYS A 339 -10.14 19.47 -9.27
CA LYS A 339 -9.31 18.26 -9.31
C LYS A 339 -10.14 17.03 -8.95
N ILE A 340 -9.61 15.87 -9.19
CA ILE A 340 -10.17 14.63 -8.69
C ILE A 340 -10.03 14.62 -7.16
N ASN A 341 -11.12 14.33 -6.45
CA ASN A 341 -11.08 14.15 -5.00
C ASN A 341 -10.14 13.00 -4.63
N ASN A 342 -9.28 13.23 -3.64
CA ASN A 342 -8.33 12.22 -3.15
C ASN A 342 -7.47 11.61 -4.27
N TRP A 343 -7.07 12.42 -5.23
CA TRP A 343 -6.26 11.94 -6.35
C TRP A 343 -4.96 11.29 -5.86
N GLU A 344 -4.38 11.75 -4.77
CA GLU A 344 -3.16 11.21 -4.18
C GLU A 344 -3.35 9.75 -3.73
N VAL A 345 -4.51 9.45 -3.15
CA VAL A 345 -4.90 8.09 -2.77
C VAL A 345 -5.21 7.25 -4.01
N LYS A 346 -6.00 7.81 -4.93
CA LYS A 346 -6.43 7.11 -6.15
C LYS A 346 -5.28 6.83 -7.12
N SER A 347 -4.22 7.63 -7.07
CA SER A 347 -2.98 7.40 -7.82
C SER A 347 -1.96 6.51 -7.08
N GLY A 348 -2.34 5.96 -5.93
CA GLY A 348 -1.46 5.09 -5.14
C GLY A 348 -0.24 5.82 -4.55
N MET A 349 -0.31 7.12 -4.33
CA MET A 349 0.76 7.91 -3.69
C MET A 349 0.57 8.03 -2.19
N ARG A 350 -0.59 7.65 -1.70
CA ARG A 350 -1.00 7.72 -0.31
C ARG A 350 -2.02 6.64 0.01
N THR A 351 -2.12 6.26 1.28
CA THR A 351 -3.28 5.56 1.81
C THR A 351 -4.04 6.51 2.72
N GLU A 352 -5.35 6.55 2.57
CA GLU A 352 -6.27 7.24 3.47
C GLU A 352 -7.65 6.63 3.34
N VAL A 353 -8.45 6.69 4.41
CA VAL A 353 -9.70 5.92 4.45
C VAL A 353 -10.89 6.74 4.00
N GLU A 354 -11.05 7.97 4.41
CA GLU A 354 -12.20 8.78 4.01
C GLU A 354 -11.92 10.28 4.03
N TYR A 355 -12.51 10.97 3.06
CA TYR A 355 -12.54 12.42 2.97
C TYR A 355 -13.95 12.92 2.73
N PRO A 356 -14.27 14.13 3.13
CA PRO A 356 -15.41 14.84 2.56
C PRO A 356 -15.25 14.94 1.05
N HIS A 357 -16.20 14.36 0.32
CA HIS A 357 -16.26 14.51 -1.12
C HIS A 357 -16.94 15.80 -1.52
N HIS A 358 -16.37 16.51 -2.46
CA HIS A 358 -17.05 17.57 -3.19
C HIS A 358 -16.92 17.31 -4.68
N ASP A 359 -18.04 17.02 -5.32
CA ASP A 359 -18.10 16.90 -6.78
C ASP A 359 -18.19 18.30 -7.38
N GLY A 360 -17.03 18.78 -7.84
CA GLY A 360 -16.92 20.09 -8.46
C GLY A 360 -17.54 20.16 -9.86
N SER A 361 -17.45 21.33 -10.45
CA SER A 361 -18.04 21.67 -11.77
C SER A 361 -17.25 21.16 -12.98
N GLU A 362 -16.19 20.36 -12.80
CA GLU A 362 -15.20 19.98 -13.84
C GLU A 362 -14.48 21.21 -14.46
N ALA A 363 -14.39 22.31 -13.71
CA ALA A 363 -13.68 23.50 -14.17
C ALA A 363 -12.21 23.20 -14.45
N GLY A 364 -11.74 23.56 -15.64
CA GLY A 364 -10.36 23.32 -16.07
C GLY A 364 -10.07 21.88 -16.49
N LYS A 365 -11.09 21.09 -16.85
CA LYS A 365 -10.86 19.77 -17.44
C LYS A 365 -10.03 19.84 -18.71
N LEU A 366 -9.20 18.84 -18.92
CA LEU A 366 -8.37 18.68 -20.11
C LEU A 366 -9.08 17.76 -21.13
N SER A 367 -8.85 18.02 -22.40
CA SER A 367 -9.19 17.04 -23.44
C SER A 367 -8.02 16.08 -23.64
N SER A 368 -8.26 14.78 -23.60
CA SER A 368 -7.23 13.77 -23.91
C SER A 368 -6.62 13.96 -25.32
N ARG A 369 -7.40 14.51 -26.27
CA ARG A 369 -6.92 14.82 -27.62
C ARG A 369 -5.94 16.00 -27.67
N ALA A 370 -5.93 16.86 -26.65
CA ALA A 370 -5.01 17.99 -26.56
C ALA A 370 -3.68 17.61 -25.88
N ILE A 371 -3.58 16.39 -25.36
CA ILE A 371 -2.36 15.90 -24.70
C ILE A 371 -1.50 15.19 -25.73
N THR A 372 -0.31 15.73 -25.98
CA THR A 372 0.64 15.19 -26.94
C THR A 372 1.81 14.55 -26.22
N ASN A 373 2.13 13.30 -26.56
CA ASN A 373 3.36 12.66 -26.11
C ASN A 373 4.54 13.16 -26.93
N ILE A 374 5.52 13.76 -26.26
CA ILE A 374 6.74 14.34 -26.85
C ILE A 374 8.01 13.64 -26.40
N SER A 375 7.89 12.43 -25.85
CA SER A 375 9.03 11.67 -25.31
C SER A 375 10.12 11.41 -26.35
N ASP A 376 9.73 11.23 -27.60
CA ASP A 376 10.63 11.01 -28.74
C ASP A 376 11.53 12.22 -29.08
N LYS A 377 11.19 13.41 -28.58
CA LYS A 377 11.95 14.64 -28.80
C LYS A 377 13.03 14.88 -27.75
N MET A 378 12.96 14.16 -26.63
CA MET A 378 13.86 14.38 -25.52
C MET A 378 15.21 13.70 -25.76
N GLN A 379 16.28 14.46 -25.56
CA GLN A 379 17.67 14.00 -25.65
C GLN A 379 18.12 13.38 -24.32
N ALA A 380 19.21 12.65 -24.35
CA ALA A 380 19.75 11.95 -23.17
C ALA A 380 20.15 12.88 -22.01
N ASP A 381 20.40 14.15 -22.28
CA ASP A 381 20.70 15.18 -21.27
C ASP A 381 19.44 15.86 -20.69
N GLY A 382 18.24 15.46 -21.14
CA GLY A 382 16.96 16.03 -20.75
C GLY A 382 16.58 17.31 -21.52
N THR A 383 17.30 17.66 -22.59
CA THR A 383 16.95 18.79 -23.46
C THR A 383 16.06 18.36 -24.61
N PHE A 384 15.21 19.26 -25.06
CA PHE A 384 14.41 19.10 -26.28
C PHE A 384 13.95 20.47 -26.79
N THR A 385 13.63 20.52 -28.08
CA THR A 385 13.19 21.75 -28.75
C THR A 385 11.77 21.56 -29.28
N LEU A 386 10.91 22.54 -29.01
CA LEU A 386 9.52 22.58 -29.44
C LEU A 386 9.20 23.89 -30.12
N THR A 387 8.30 23.84 -31.11
CA THR A 387 7.63 25.04 -31.63
C THR A 387 6.25 25.11 -31.02
N LEU A 388 5.98 26.14 -30.22
CA LEU A 388 4.71 26.34 -29.53
C LEU A 388 3.92 27.47 -30.17
N GLU A 389 2.61 27.29 -30.27
CA GLU A 389 1.66 28.36 -30.57
C GLU A 389 1.50 29.29 -29.33
N PRO A 390 1.01 30.53 -29.49
CA PRO A 390 0.78 31.44 -28.37
C PRO A 390 -0.10 30.78 -27.28
N GLY A 391 0.30 30.95 -26.03
CA GLY A 391 -0.42 30.37 -24.89
C GLY A 391 0.51 29.90 -23.77
N THR A 392 -0.07 29.31 -22.73
CA THR A 392 0.63 28.64 -21.66
C THR A 392 0.52 27.15 -21.85
N TRP A 393 1.63 26.45 -21.66
CA TRP A 393 1.76 25.03 -21.92
C TRP A 393 2.33 24.32 -20.69
N HIS A 394 1.72 23.20 -20.31
CA HIS A 394 2.31 22.25 -19.39
C HIS A 394 3.25 21.31 -20.14
N ILE A 395 4.41 21.08 -19.55
CA ILE A 395 5.34 20.02 -19.92
C ILE A 395 5.48 19.14 -18.69
N MET A 396 4.79 18.00 -18.71
CA MET A 396 4.83 17.05 -17.61
C MET A 396 5.69 15.83 -17.96
N ARG A 397 6.76 15.62 -17.21
CA ARG A 397 7.59 14.41 -17.31
C ARG A 397 7.20 13.42 -16.25
N PHE A 398 6.88 12.20 -16.67
CA PHE A 398 6.57 11.07 -15.84
C PHE A 398 7.69 10.05 -15.92
N GLY A 399 8.06 9.50 -14.79
CA GLY A 399 9.02 8.43 -14.69
C GLY A 399 8.80 7.63 -13.40
N HIS A 400 9.58 6.58 -13.21
CA HIS A 400 9.59 5.87 -11.96
C HIS A 400 11.01 5.72 -11.41
N VAL A 401 11.11 5.58 -10.11
CA VAL A 401 12.37 5.43 -9.40
C VAL A 401 12.24 4.32 -8.35
N PRO A 402 13.36 3.67 -7.99
CA PRO A 402 13.37 2.78 -6.84
C PRO A 402 12.91 3.52 -5.58
N THR A 403 12.05 2.90 -4.78
CA THR A 403 11.62 3.48 -3.49
C THR A 403 12.77 3.60 -2.50
N GLY A 404 13.79 2.76 -2.67
CA GLY A 404 14.90 2.60 -1.74
C GLY A 404 14.50 1.93 -0.44
N ALA A 405 13.30 1.36 -0.37
CA ALA A 405 12.84 0.61 0.78
C ALA A 405 13.73 -0.63 0.97
N LYS A 406 14.09 -0.89 2.23
CA LYS A 406 14.95 -2.02 2.60
C LYS A 406 14.19 -2.99 3.49
N THR A 407 14.58 -4.24 3.41
CA THR A 407 14.08 -5.29 4.29
C THR A 407 14.28 -4.91 5.76
N LYS A 408 13.33 -5.32 6.59
CA LYS A 408 13.31 -5.00 8.02
C LYS A 408 13.36 -6.28 8.85
N HIS A 409 13.90 -6.16 10.05
CA HIS A 409 13.94 -7.25 11.02
C HIS A 409 14.68 -8.50 10.55
N GLY A 410 15.52 -8.36 9.53
CA GLY A 410 16.42 -9.40 9.07
C GLY A 410 17.78 -9.29 9.74
N ARG A 411 18.58 -10.35 9.67
CA ARG A 411 19.98 -10.30 10.10
C ARG A 411 20.79 -9.42 9.15
N ALA A 412 21.72 -8.66 9.69
CA ALA A 412 22.45 -7.61 8.98
C ALA A 412 23.09 -8.05 7.65
N ASN A 413 23.57 -9.29 7.57
CA ASN A 413 24.23 -9.82 6.38
C ASN A 413 23.28 -10.13 5.20
N LEU A 414 21.96 -10.19 5.44
CA LEU A 414 20.94 -10.41 4.40
C LEU A 414 19.99 -9.21 4.23
N LEU A 415 20.26 -8.09 4.87
CA LEU A 415 19.51 -6.87 4.61
C LEU A 415 19.82 -6.35 3.20
N GLY A 416 18.80 -5.94 2.48
CA GLY A 416 18.91 -5.42 1.12
C GLY A 416 17.66 -4.66 0.71
N LEU A 417 17.49 -4.42 -0.59
CA LEU A 417 16.28 -3.81 -1.12
C LEU A 417 15.10 -4.77 -1.00
N GLU A 418 13.93 -4.21 -0.82
CA GLU A 418 12.68 -4.95 -0.91
C GLU A 418 12.33 -5.26 -2.36
N ALA A 419 11.86 -6.49 -2.59
CA ALA A 419 11.48 -6.96 -3.92
C ALA A 419 10.25 -6.22 -4.44
N ASP A 420 10.22 -5.91 -5.74
CA ASP A 420 9.07 -5.32 -6.41
C ASP A 420 7.88 -6.29 -6.37
N VAL A 421 6.85 -5.89 -5.62
CA VAL A 421 5.62 -6.67 -5.43
C VAL A 421 4.72 -6.76 -6.68
N MET A 422 5.10 -6.11 -7.77
CA MET A 422 4.42 -6.20 -9.06
C MET A 422 5.23 -6.99 -10.10
N SER A 423 6.36 -7.59 -9.71
CA SER A 423 7.32 -8.22 -10.62
C SER A 423 7.52 -9.72 -10.36
N ALA A 424 7.12 -10.54 -11.33
CA ALA A 424 7.42 -11.98 -11.32
C ALA A 424 8.93 -12.27 -11.31
N LYS A 425 9.74 -11.40 -11.92
CA LYS A 425 11.20 -11.55 -11.92
C LYS A 425 11.77 -11.35 -10.53
N ALA A 426 11.31 -10.33 -9.80
CA ALA A 426 11.70 -10.08 -8.41
C ALA A 426 11.29 -11.24 -7.50
N ALA A 427 10.06 -11.74 -7.63
CA ALA A 427 9.56 -12.89 -6.88
C ALA A 427 10.40 -14.15 -7.11
N LYS A 428 10.74 -14.46 -8.38
CA LYS A 428 11.61 -15.60 -8.74
C LYS A 428 13.02 -15.45 -8.15
N THR A 429 13.59 -14.26 -8.20
CA THR A 429 14.90 -13.97 -7.64
C THR A 429 14.91 -14.18 -6.14
N GLN A 430 13.91 -13.65 -5.43
CA GLN A 430 13.75 -13.86 -3.99
C GLN A 430 13.61 -15.34 -3.64
N TYR A 431 12.73 -16.05 -4.35
CA TYR A 431 12.52 -17.49 -4.14
C TYR A 431 13.81 -18.29 -4.31
N ALA A 432 14.53 -18.05 -5.39
CA ALA A 432 15.74 -18.79 -5.72
C ALA A 432 16.88 -18.58 -4.69
N HIS A 433 17.09 -17.35 -4.27
CA HIS A 433 18.21 -17.00 -3.39
C HIS A 433 17.99 -17.32 -1.91
N TYR A 434 16.74 -17.36 -1.44
CA TYR A 434 16.45 -17.63 -0.03
C TYR A 434 15.73 -18.96 0.16
N PHE A 435 14.46 -19.04 -0.22
CA PHE A 435 13.64 -20.19 0.12
C PHE A 435 14.06 -21.48 -0.58
N LYS A 436 14.37 -21.40 -1.87
CA LYS A 436 14.80 -22.59 -2.66
C LYS A 436 16.08 -23.21 -2.10
N ALA A 437 17.05 -22.39 -1.72
CA ALA A 437 18.28 -22.88 -1.10
C ALA A 437 18.00 -23.64 0.22
N ILE A 438 17.06 -23.14 1.02
CA ILE A 438 16.61 -23.81 2.26
C ILE A 438 15.87 -25.10 1.92
N CYS A 439 14.91 -25.04 1.00
CA CYS A 439 14.10 -26.19 0.58
C CYS A 439 14.97 -27.34 0.06
N ASP A 440 15.94 -27.04 -0.80
CA ASP A 440 16.85 -28.04 -1.38
C ASP A 440 17.75 -28.66 -0.29
N THR A 441 18.32 -27.81 0.57
CA THR A 441 19.19 -28.28 1.67
C THR A 441 18.45 -29.22 2.63
N LEU A 442 17.21 -28.87 3.00
CA LEU A 442 16.41 -29.69 3.89
C LEU A 442 15.87 -30.95 3.20
N SER A 443 15.56 -30.87 1.91
CA SER A 443 15.14 -32.02 1.11
C SER A 443 16.25 -33.07 1.00
N ALA A 444 17.50 -32.64 0.84
CA ALA A 444 18.66 -33.52 0.76
C ALA A 444 18.88 -34.39 2.02
N ILE A 445 18.38 -33.92 3.17
CA ILE A 445 18.42 -34.67 4.44
C ILE A 445 17.09 -35.33 4.79
N GLY A 446 16.16 -35.41 3.85
CA GLY A 446 14.82 -36.00 4.04
C GLY A 446 13.89 -35.20 4.95
N CYS A 447 14.16 -33.91 5.14
CA CYS A 447 13.37 -33.00 5.98
C CYS A 447 12.76 -31.84 5.18
N LYS A 448 12.26 -32.13 3.98
CA LYS A 448 11.63 -31.13 3.11
C LYS A 448 10.60 -30.31 3.88
N PRO A 449 10.60 -28.96 3.78
CA PRO A 449 9.57 -28.13 4.38
C PRO A 449 8.18 -28.49 3.86
N THR A 450 7.17 -28.40 4.70
CA THR A 450 5.77 -28.62 4.30
C THR A 450 5.15 -27.39 3.66
N GLY A 451 5.70 -26.20 3.93
CA GLY A 451 5.19 -24.95 3.39
C GLY A 451 6.19 -23.81 3.45
N MET A 452 5.88 -22.78 2.68
CA MET A 452 6.46 -21.45 2.74
C MET A 452 5.42 -20.46 3.25
N VAL A 453 5.80 -19.64 4.21
CA VAL A 453 4.94 -18.62 4.80
C VAL A 453 5.52 -17.25 4.46
N MET A 454 4.74 -16.40 3.80
CA MET A 454 5.09 -15.02 3.58
C MET A 454 4.40 -14.13 4.60
N ASP A 455 5.18 -13.35 5.30
CA ASP A 455 4.71 -12.38 6.29
C ASP A 455 4.09 -11.16 5.61
N SER A 456 3.57 -10.23 6.39
CA SER A 456 2.95 -9.01 5.90
C SER A 456 3.92 -8.17 5.07
N HIS A 457 3.37 -7.47 4.07
CA HIS A 457 4.12 -6.49 3.31
C HIS A 457 4.03 -5.13 4.00
N GLU A 458 5.11 -4.69 4.66
CA GLU A 458 5.16 -3.44 5.43
C GLU A 458 6.16 -2.43 4.87
N ALA A 459 6.41 -2.49 3.58
CA ALA A 459 7.46 -1.73 2.91
C ALA A 459 7.07 -0.33 2.46
N GLY A 460 5.81 0.00 2.54
CA GLY A 460 5.25 1.22 1.99
C GLY A 460 4.65 1.02 0.61
N ILE A 461 4.42 2.11 -0.11
CA ILE A 461 3.71 2.09 -1.39
C ILE A 461 4.69 1.89 -2.55
N ALA A 462 4.33 0.94 -3.44
CA ALA A 462 4.80 0.86 -4.81
C ALA A 462 3.59 1.07 -5.73
N ASN A 463 3.64 2.05 -6.59
CA ASN A 463 2.54 2.38 -7.49
C ASN A 463 2.92 2.34 -8.97
N TRP A 464 4.10 1.81 -9.28
CA TRP A 464 4.59 1.57 -10.63
C TRP A 464 5.56 0.39 -10.66
N THR A 465 5.74 -0.19 -11.84
CA THR A 465 6.76 -1.18 -12.15
C THR A 465 7.16 -1.08 -13.63
N SER A 466 8.28 -1.65 -14.01
CA SER A 466 8.70 -1.68 -15.41
C SER A 466 7.66 -2.39 -16.29
N GLY A 467 7.22 -1.71 -17.36
CA GLY A 467 6.20 -2.23 -18.28
C GLY A 467 4.77 -2.16 -17.77
N PHE A 468 4.51 -1.38 -16.72
CA PHE A 468 3.17 -1.17 -16.17
C PHE A 468 2.18 -0.70 -17.24
N GLU A 469 2.57 0.22 -18.12
CA GLU A 469 1.75 0.76 -19.21
C GLU A 469 1.27 -0.35 -20.16
N LYS A 470 2.11 -1.33 -20.44
CA LYS A 470 1.75 -2.50 -21.27
C LYS A 470 0.76 -3.41 -20.55
N ALA A 471 0.99 -3.66 -19.26
CA ALA A 471 0.08 -4.44 -18.43
C ALA A 471 -1.29 -3.75 -18.32
N PHE A 472 -1.30 -2.43 -18.10
CA PHE A 472 -2.52 -1.63 -18.06
C PHE A 472 -3.30 -1.73 -19.38
N SER A 473 -2.63 -1.52 -20.51
CA SER A 473 -3.27 -1.58 -21.83
C SER A 473 -3.83 -2.97 -22.13
N LYS A 474 -3.12 -4.01 -21.76
CA LYS A 474 -3.57 -5.40 -21.90
C LYS A 474 -4.84 -5.70 -21.10
N LEU A 475 -4.91 -5.19 -19.88
CA LEU A 475 -6.03 -5.46 -18.96
C LEU A 475 -7.25 -4.60 -19.26
N ASN A 476 -7.05 -3.38 -19.70
CA ASN A 476 -8.13 -2.39 -19.82
C ASN A 476 -8.51 -2.06 -21.27
N GLY A 477 -7.70 -2.45 -22.27
CA GLY A 477 -8.00 -2.26 -23.69
C GLY A 477 -7.72 -0.86 -24.23
N TYR A 478 -7.00 -0.01 -23.48
CA TYR A 478 -6.62 1.34 -23.92
C TYR A 478 -5.30 1.79 -23.29
N ASP A 479 -4.68 2.81 -23.92
CA ASP A 479 -3.40 3.36 -23.47
C ASP A 479 -3.60 4.33 -22.31
N ILE A 480 -2.78 4.19 -21.25
CA ILE A 480 -2.77 5.07 -20.08
C ILE A 480 -1.94 6.34 -20.34
N ILE A 481 -0.97 6.32 -21.27
CA ILE A 481 0.01 7.40 -21.43
C ILE A 481 -0.64 8.78 -21.59
N PRO A 482 -1.60 9.01 -22.50
CA PRO A 482 -2.24 10.31 -22.63
C PRO A 482 -3.11 10.71 -21.43
N LEU A 483 -3.34 9.79 -20.49
CA LEU A 483 -4.17 9.99 -19.31
C LEU A 483 -3.35 10.20 -18.02
N LEU A 484 -2.01 10.10 -18.09
CA LEU A 484 -1.13 10.23 -16.91
C LEU A 484 -1.34 11.51 -16.08
N PRO A 485 -1.71 12.68 -16.64
CA PRO A 485 -1.98 13.87 -15.82
C PRO A 485 -3.08 13.67 -14.75
N MET A 486 -3.96 12.67 -14.91
CA MET A 486 -4.94 12.29 -13.89
C MET A 486 -4.28 11.89 -12.57
N LEU A 487 -3.05 11.34 -12.62
CA LEU A 487 -2.29 10.93 -11.44
C LEU A 487 -1.79 12.13 -10.61
N LYS A 488 -2.02 13.35 -11.11
CA LYS A 488 -1.85 14.63 -10.39
C LYS A 488 -3.19 15.38 -10.21
N GLY A 489 -4.29 14.65 -10.32
CA GLY A 489 -5.63 15.14 -10.05
C GLY A 489 -6.31 15.87 -11.21
N TYR A 490 -5.69 15.95 -12.40
CA TYR A 490 -6.35 16.56 -13.55
C TYR A 490 -7.57 15.73 -13.99
N ILE A 491 -8.67 16.42 -14.25
CA ILE A 491 -9.85 15.81 -14.87
C ILE A 491 -9.61 15.76 -16.37
N ILE A 492 -9.68 14.56 -16.97
CA ILE A 492 -9.45 14.35 -18.40
C ILE A 492 -10.74 13.89 -19.07
N ASP A 493 -11.19 14.64 -20.05
CA ASP A 493 -12.46 14.51 -20.79
C ASP A 493 -13.70 14.68 -19.88
N SER A 494 -13.81 13.92 -18.80
CA SER A 494 -14.83 14.06 -17.76
C SER A 494 -14.36 13.48 -16.43
N ARG A 495 -14.98 13.89 -15.33
CA ARG A 495 -14.73 13.34 -14.01
C ARG A 495 -14.99 11.84 -13.97
N GLU A 496 -16.13 11.39 -14.50
CA GLU A 496 -16.51 9.97 -14.55
C GLU A 496 -15.45 9.12 -15.25
N LYS A 497 -15.01 9.57 -16.44
CA LYS A 497 -13.97 8.86 -17.20
C LYS A 497 -12.65 8.80 -16.44
N THR A 498 -12.28 9.90 -15.82
CA THR A 498 -11.03 9.99 -15.05
C THR A 498 -11.07 9.09 -13.81
N GLU A 499 -12.16 9.11 -13.06
CA GLU A 499 -12.36 8.24 -11.88
C GLU A 499 -12.32 6.76 -12.27
N LYS A 500 -12.99 6.39 -13.37
CA LYS A 500 -12.94 5.03 -13.91
C LYS A 500 -11.51 4.63 -14.30
N THR A 501 -10.75 5.53 -14.90
CA THR A 501 -9.36 5.26 -15.28
C THR A 501 -8.47 5.10 -14.06
N LEU A 502 -8.65 5.92 -13.03
CA LEU A 502 -7.95 5.76 -11.75
C LEU A 502 -8.30 4.45 -11.04
N LEU A 503 -9.56 4.03 -11.11
CA LEU A 503 -9.96 2.70 -10.63
C LEU A 503 -9.25 1.59 -11.41
N ASN A 504 -9.22 1.66 -12.73
CA ASN A 504 -8.51 0.71 -13.58
C ASN A 504 -7.00 0.70 -13.30
N PHE A 505 -6.41 1.85 -13.01
CA PHE A 505 -5.02 1.97 -12.58
C PHE A 505 -4.75 1.16 -11.30
N ARG A 506 -5.56 1.34 -10.26
CA ARG A 506 -5.44 0.59 -9.01
C ARG A 506 -5.73 -0.89 -9.18
N GLN A 507 -6.73 -1.24 -9.98
CA GLN A 507 -7.02 -2.65 -10.31
C GLN A 507 -5.86 -3.32 -11.05
N THR A 508 -5.14 -2.57 -11.89
CA THR A 508 -3.93 -3.07 -12.56
C THR A 508 -2.82 -3.35 -11.55
N ILE A 509 -2.58 -2.45 -10.58
CA ILE A 509 -1.63 -2.68 -9.48
C ILE A 509 -2.01 -3.95 -8.71
N ALA A 510 -3.27 -4.05 -8.28
CA ALA A 510 -3.76 -5.21 -7.54
C ALA A 510 -3.64 -6.52 -8.34
N HIS A 511 -3.91 -6.47 -9.65
CA HIS A 511 -3.73 -7.61 -10.55
C HIS A 511 -2.26 -8.06 -10.63
N LEU A 512 -1.33 -7.12 -10.77
CA LEU A 512 0.10 -7.43 -10.84
C LEU A 512 0.61 -8.01 -9.51
N ILE A 513 0.25 -7.40 -8.39
CA ILE A 513 0.61 -7.91 -7.05
C ILE A 513 0.10 -9.35 -6.90
N ARG A 514 -1.16 -9.58 -7.21
CA ARG A 514 -1.76 -10.91 -7.07
C ARG A 514 -1.13 -11.96 -7.99
N ASN A 515 -0.92 -11.64 -9.28
CA ASN A 515 -0.56 -12.65 -10.26
C ASN A 515 0.95 -12.74 -10.51
N GLU A 516 1.64 -11.59 -10.55
CA GLU A 516 3.07 -11.55 -10.84
C GLU A 516 3.92 -11.80 -9.59
N PHE A 517 3.45 -11.41 -8.41
CA PHE A 517 4.20 -11.62 -7.18
C PHE A 517 3.70 -12.86 -6.42
N TYR A 518 2.54 -12.81 -5.79
CA TYR A 518 2.02 -13.93 -5.00
C TYR A 518 1.75 -15.17 -5.86
N GLY A 519 1.19 -15.00 -7.06
CA GLY A 519 0.96 -16.10 -8.00
C GLY A 519 2.25 -16.78 -8.48
N THR A 520 3.35 -16.03 -8.56
CA THR A 520 4.67 -16.60 -8.88
C THR A 520 5.18 -17.47 -7.73
N PHE A 521 5.10 -16.99 -6.48
CA PHE A 521 5.48 -17.78 -5.31
C PHE A 521 4.64 -19.05 -5.18
N GLU A 522 3.33 -18.93 -5.33
CA GLU A 522 2.41 -20.07 -5.29
C GLU A 522 2.78 -21.14 -6.35
N LYS A 523 3.03 -20.70 -7.58
CA LYS A 523 3.44 -21.58 -8.67
C LYS A 523 4.76 -22.30 -8.38
N LEU A 524 5.76 -21.59 -7.87
CA LEU A 524 7.06 -22.15 -7.53
C LEU A 524 6.96 -23.14 -6.37
N CYS A 525 6.20 -22.80 -5.32
CA CYS A 525 5.93 -23.71 -4.21
C CYS A 525 5.24 -24.99 -4.68
N ARG A 526 4.24 -24.87 -5.56
CA ARG A 526 3.53 -26.01 -6.14
C ARG A 526 4.47 -26.91 -6.96
N GLN A 527 5.38 -26.31 -7.73
CA GLN A 527 6.40 -27.07 -8.48
C GLN A 527 7.33 -27.85 -7.55
N ASP A 528 7.68 -27.29 -6.41
CA ASP A 528 8.47 -27.95 -5.39
C ASP A 528 7.62 -28.86 -4.47
N GLY A 529 6.29 -28.96 -4.69
CA GLY A 529 5.37 -29.81 -3.92
C GLY A 529 5.27 -29.43 -2.45
N ILE A 530 5.18 -28.11 -2.19
CA ILE A 530 4.98 -27.50 -0.88
C ILE A 530 3.79 -26.53 -0.92
N THR A 531 3.23 -26.23 0.25
CA THR A 531 2.15 -25.24 0.36
C THR A 531 2.71 -23.82 0.41
N PHE A 532 1.95 -22.85 -0.08
CA PHE A 532 2.22 -21.42 0.07
C PHE A 532 1.10 -20.78 0.87
N THR A 533 1.46 -20.05 1.91
CA THR A 533 0.54 -19.21 2.68
C THR A 533 1.13 -17.82 2.81
N SER A 534 0.27 -16.82 2.85
CA SER A 534 0.69 -15.43 3.04
C SER A 534 -0.23 -14.74 4.03
N GLN A 535 0.33 -13.85 4.84
CA GLN A 535 -0.43 -12.95 5.67
C GLN A 535 -1.00 -11.83 4.78
N ALA A 536 -2.30 -11.57 4.93
CA ALA A 536 -2.91 -10.42 4.29
C ALA A 536 -2.44 -9.14 5.00
N MET A 537 -2.08 -8.15 4.22
CA MET A 537 -1.58 -6.89 4.77
C MET A 537 -2.70 -5.89 5.04
N LEU A 538 -2.53 -5.08 6.08
CA LEU A 538 -3.47 -4.02 6.46
C LEU A 538 -3.48 -2.80 5.51
N ASN A 539 -2.47 -2.63 4.67
CA ASN A 539 -2.26 -1.40 3.89
C ASN A 539 -2.07 -1.63 2.38
N ILE A 540 -2.57 -2.72 1.84
CA ILE A 540 -2.58 -2.89 0.39
C ILE A 540 -3.86 -2.29 -0.18
N TYR A 541 -3.75 -1.09 -0.76
CA TYR A 541 -4.60 -0.41 -1.76
C TYR A 541 -6.12 -0.63 -1.72
#